data_d7b474995129a03a13fd30a0da72072f
#
_entry.id   d7b474995129a03a13fd30a0da72072f
#
_cell.length_a   1.000
_cell.length_b   1.000
_cell.length_c   1.000
_cell.angle_alpha   90.00
_cell.angle_beta   90.00
_cell.angle_gamma   90.00
#
_symmetry.space_group_name_H-M   'P 1'
#
loop_
_entity.id
_entity.type
_entity.pdbx_description
1 polymer ?
#
loop_
_entity_poly.entity_id
_entity_poly.type
_entity_poly.pdbx_seq_one_letter_code
_entity_poly.pdbx_strand_id
1 'polypeptide(L)'
;ALTNGSDEAIRGVLETFAGPGSRAVIVTPSFEMYRIYSEMLGVELVRVPFGEDLTLPLDVLKSEITPQTDLVILFNPNSPIGEAYTLEELRELLTACRQAGALAVIDEAYYPFGVSSAVKLLEEFPDLIVLRTFSKLYSLAGLRVGYALGNQEWIRCLQNGLATYNVNAVGLLFAEELLKRSDVIEGLLRTEAEGRRYLLEQLEQAGCPYYAGGGNYVLVKPVRPAAEIAAKLYQRGILIKTYQSGVLKDWIRVTTGSKEIMEQFWEAYCGCEDR
;
A
#
# COMPACT_ATOMS: atom_id res chain seq x y z
N ALA A 1 -2.14 -18.53 2.34
CA ALA A 1 -3.52 -18.55 1.84
C ALA A 1 -3.63 -17.78 0.54
N LEU A 2 -4.34 -18.30 -0.43
CA LEU A 2 -4.71 -17.58 -1.65
C LEU A 2 -6.00 -16.77 -1.40
N THR A 3 -6.09 -15.59 -2.00
CA THR A 3 -7.22 -14.68 -1.81
C THR A 3 -7.64 -14.02 -3.12
N ASN A 4 -8.88 -13.56 -3.19
CA ASN A 4 -9.42 -12.81 -4.35
C ASN A 4 -8.94 -11.35 -4.33
N GLY A 5 -7.65 -11.17 -4.59
CA GLY A 5 -6.89 -9.95 -4.33
C GLY A 5 -6.57 -9.77 -2.86
N SER A 6 -5.66 -8.82 -2.53
CA SER A 6 -5.39 -8.47 -1.13
C SER A 6 -6.60 -7.89 -0.41
N ASP A 7 -7.60 -7.39 -1.13
CA ASP A 7 -8.83 -6.87 -0.58
C ASP A 7 -9.63 -7.93 0.21
N GLU A 8 -9.77 -9.15 -0.35
CA GLU A 8 -10.34 -10.27 0.39
C GLU A 8 -9.46 -10.68 1.58
N ALA A 9 -8.14 -10.61 1.45
CA ALA A 9 -7.24 -10.90 2.57
C ALA A 9 -7.44 -9.91 3.72
N ILE A 10 -7.58 -8.61 3.43
CA ILE A 10 -7.86 -7.56 4.42
C ILE A 10 -9.16 -7.85 5.17
N ARG A 11 -10.23 -8.11 4.40
CA ARG A 11 -11.53 -8.45 4.98
C ARG A 11 -11.44 -9.72 5.81
N GLY A 12 -10.85 -10.78 5.28
CA GLY A 12 -10.70 -12.06 5.95
C GLY A 12 -9.89 -11.98 7.25
N VAL A 13 -8.83 -11.17 7.28
CA VAL A 13 -8.06 -10.91 8.51
C VAL A 13 -8.95 -10.25 9.57
N LEU A 14 -9.68 -9.20 9.22
CA LEU A 14 -10.55 -8.51 10.16
C LEU A 14 -11.71 -9.39 10.62
N GLU A 15 -12.34 -10.18 9.74
CA GLU A 15 -13.42 -11.11 10.09
C GLU A 15 -12.93 -12.30 10.96
N THR A 16 -11.68 -12.73 10.78
CA THR A 16 -11.15 -13.89 11.50
C THR A 16 -10.55 -13.54 12.86
N PHE A 17 -9.85 -12.40 12.93
CA PHE A 17 -9.00 -12.06 14.08
C PHE A 17 -9.48 -10.83 14.87
N ALA A 18 -10.57 -10.20 14.42
CA ALA A 18 -11.18 -9.07 15.08
C ALA A 18 -12.71 -9.21 15.08
N GLY A 19 -13.40 -8.32 15.79
CA GLY A 19 -14.86 -8.30 15.87
C GLY A 19 -15.34 -7.08 16.65
N PRO A 20 -16.63 -7.01 16.97
CA PRO A 20 -17.16 -5.91 17.76
C PRO A 20 -16.44 -5.76 19.09
N GLY A 21 -15.84 -4.59 19.32
CA GLY A 21 -15.07 -4.28 20.53
C GLY A 21 -13.58 -4.58 20.45
N SER A 22 -13.09 -5.25 19.38
CA SER A 22 -11.66 -5.36 19.11
C SER A 22 -11.06 -4.02 18.75
N ARG A 23 -9.79 -3.81 19.14
CA ARG A 23 -9.02 -2.59 18.90
C ARG A 23 -7.91 -2.85 17.89
N ALA A 24 -7.94 -2.14 16.77
CA ALA A 24 -6.91 -2.18 15.73
C ALA A 24 -6.17 -0.84 15.63
N VAL A 25 -4.84 -0.87 15.55
CA VAL A 25 -3.99 0.32 15.38
C VAL A 25 -3.52 0.40 13.92
N ILE A 26 -3.64 1.58 13.31
CA ILE A 26 -3.27 1.81 11.91
C ILE A 26 -2.72 3.21 11.70
N VAL A 27 -1.72 3.36 10.81
CA VAL A 27 -1.26 4.68 10.35
C VAL A 27 -2.23 5.27 9.32
N THR A 28 -2.38 6.59 9.29
CA THR A 28 -3.25 7.30 8.34
C THR A 28 -2.57 8.53 7.74
N PRO A 29 -2.79 8.82 6.43
CA PRO A 29 -3.68 8.12 5.51
C PRO A 29 -3.16 6.75 5.08
N SER A 30 -4.09 5.83 4.78
CA SER A 30 -3.80 4.47 4.33
C SER A 30 -4.85 3.98 3.34
N PHE A 31 -4.80 2.71 2.96
CA PHE A 31 -5.80 2.13 2.07
C PHE A 31 -7.17 2.06 2.74
N GLU A 32 -8.15 2.70 2.11
CA GLU A 32 -9.46 3.00 2.68
C GLU A 32 -10.27 1.76 3.12
N MET A 33 -10.02 0.59 2.50
CA MET A 33 -10.77 -0.62 2.80
C MET A 33 -10.57 -1.12 4.24
N TYR A 34 -9.41 -0.84 4.84
CA TYR A 34 -9.22 -1.13 6.27
C TYR A 34 -10.22 -0.39 7.16
N ARG A 35 -10.44 0.91 6.87
CA ARG A 35 -11.45 1.69 7.59
C ARG A 35 -12.86 1.16 7.35
N ILE A 36 -13.21 0.93 6.08
CA ILE A 36 -14.56 0.48 5.70
C ILE A 36 -14.89 -0.86 6.35
N TYR A 37 -13.99 -1.84 6.27
CA TYR A 37 -14.23 -3.15 6.89
C TYR A 37 -14.21 -3.09 8.41
N SER A 38 -13.35 -2.28 9.04
CA SER A 38 -13.36 -2.08 10.49
C SER A 38 -14.69 -1.51 10.96
N GLU A 39 -15.22 -0.48 10.28
CA GLU A 39 -16.53 0.11 10.58
C GLU A 39 -17.67 -0.91 10.40
N MET A 40 -17.64 -1.72 9.33
CA MET A 40 -18.64 -2.76 9.09
C MET A 40 -18.66 -3.84 10.17
N LEU A 41 -17.51 -4.17 10.72
CA LEU A 41 -17.32 -5.25 11.70
C LEU A 41 -17.37 -4.75 13.15
N GLY A 42 -17.52 -3.45 13.38
CA GLY A 42 -17.54 -2.87 14.73
C GLY A 42 -16.20 -2.89 15.43
N VAL A 43 -15.09 -2.91 14.65
CA VAL A 43 -13.70 -2.85 15.16
C VAL A 43 -13.35 -1.38 15.45
N GLU A 44 -12.87 -1.09 16.65
CA GLU A 44 -12.32 0.21 17.00
C GLU A 44 -10.99 0.45 16.27
N LEU A 45 -10.97 1.43 15.37
CA LEU A 45 -9.79 1.75 14.59
C LEU A 45 -9.06 2.97 15.16
N VAL A 46 -7.96 2.74 15.86
CA VAL A 46 -7.06 3.79 16.37
C VAL A 46 -6.17 4.27 15.23
N ARG A 47 -6.35 5.52 14.84
CA ARG A 47 -5.69 6.12 13.68
C ARG A 47 -4.53 6.98 14.12
N VAL A 48 -3.32 6.58 13.76
CA VAL A 48 -2.08 7.33 14.01
C VAL A 48 -1.73 8.15 12.77
N PRO A 49 -1.86 9.48 12.80
CA PRO A 49 -1.63 10.31 11.62
C PRO A 49 -0.14 10.40 11.29
N PHE A 50 0.18 10.42 9.99
CA PHE A 50 1.50 10.85 9.52
C PHE A 50 1.79 12.30 9.92
N GLY A 51 3.06 12.63 10.08
CA GLY A 51 3.51 14.01 10.24
C GLY A 51 3.15 14.89 9.05
N GLU A 52 3.13 16.20 9.22
CA GLU A 52 2.89 17.16 8.13
C GLU A 52 3.97 17.09 7.04
N ASP A 53 5.15 16.64 7.40
CA ASP A 53 6.29 16.37 6.51
C ASP A 53 6.24 14.98 5.84
N LEU A 54 5.13 14.27 6.00
CA LEU A 54 4.88 12.91 5.49
C LEU A 54 5.76 11.82 6.12
N THR A 55 6.38 12.07 7.27
CA THR A 55 7.16 11.08 8.00
C THR A 55 6.30 10.09 8.79
N LEU A 56 6.81 8.86 8.95
CA LEU A 56 6.18 7.82 9.76
C LEU A 56 6.22 8.19 11.26
N PRO A 57 5.09 8.18 11.97
CA PRO A 57 5.02 8.53 13.39
C PRO A 57 5.37 7.33 14.28
N LEU A 58 6.60 6.80 14.20
CA LEU A 58 7.01 5.53 14.82
C LEU A 58 6.79 5.51 16.35
N ASP A 59 7.17 6.57 17.07
CA ASP A 59 7.05 6.62 18.53
C ASP A 59 5.57 6.67 18.96
N VAL A 60 4.75 7.44 18.23
CA VAL A 60 3.30 7.50 18.47
C VAL A 60 2.66 6.16 18.16
N LEU A 61 3.05 5.54 17.04
CA LEU A 61 2.55 4.21 16.68
C LEU A 61 2.88 3.16 17.74
N LYS A 62 4.12 3.16 18.25
CA LYS A 62 4.53 2.26 19.35
C LYS A 62 3.73 2.52 20.64
N SER A 63 3.48 3.78 20.98
CA SER A 63 2.74 4.13 22.20
C SER A 63 1.26 3.72 22.15
N GLU A 64 0.69 3.60 20.96
CA GLU A 64 -0.69 3.11 20.75
C GLU A 64 -0.81 1.58 20.79
N ILE A 65 0.30 0.85 20.71
CA ILE A 65 0.31 -0.62 20.85
C ILE A 65 0.30 -0.97 22.35
N THR A 66 -0.86 -1.34 22.85
CA THR A 66 -1.10 -1.61 24.27
C THR A 66 -1.67 -3.02 24.47
N PRO A 67 -1.75 -3.56 25.70
CA PRO A 67 -2.40 -4.86 25.95
C PRO A 67 -3.87 -4.97 25.52
N GLN A 68 -4.52 -3.86 25.19
CA GLN A 68 -5.87 -3.82 24.63
C GLN A 68 -5.89 -3.86 23.10
N THR A 69 -4.72 -3.86 22.45
CA THR A 69 -4.61 -3.91 20.99
C THR A 69 -4.70 -5.35 20.51
N ASP A 70 -5.66 -5.66 19.65
CA ASP A 70 -5.83 -6.98 19.03
C ASP A 70 -5.06 -7.08 17.71
N LEU A 71 -5.09 -6.01 16.90
CA LEU A 71 -4.42 -5.94 15.60
C LEU A 71 -3.55 -4.69 15.45
N VAL A 72 -2.41 -4.84 14.79
CA VAL A 72 -1.60 -3.72 14.32
C VAL A 72 -1.44 -3.85 12.81
N ILE A 73 -1.88 -2.82 12.08
CA ILE A 73 -1.89 -2.82 10.61
C ILE A 73 -0.84 -1.85 10.10
N LEU A 74 0.17 -2.38 9.45
CA LEU A 74 1.29 -1.66 8.86
C LEU A 74 1.27 -1.79 7.35
N PHE A 75 1.85 -0.82 6.64
CA PHE A 75 1.98 -0.83 5.18
C PHE A 75 3.43 -0.69 4.80
N ASN A 76 3.93 -1.57 3.97
CA ASN A 76 5.33 -1.54 3.58
C ASN A 76 5.51 -1.77 2.06
N PRO A 77 5.55 -0.68 1.27
CA PRO A 77 5.42 0.72 1.64
C PRO A 77 3.97 1.16 1.92
N ASN A 78 3.81 2.28 2.62
CA ASN A 78 2.49 2.90 2.83
C ASN A 78 1.89 3.38 1.50
N SER A 79 0.62 3.12 1.33
CA SER A 79 -0.18 3.74 0.28
C SER A 79 -1.25 4.60 0.97
N PRO A 80 -1.27 5.93 0.73
CA PRO A 80 -0.83 6.60 -0.50
C PRO A 80 0.51 7.36 -0.44
N ILE A 81 1.19 7.43 0.69
CA ILE A 81 2.38 8.29 0.84
C ILE A 81 3.62 7.67 0.17
N GLY A 82 3.85 6.40 0.39
CA GLY A 82 5.03 5.70 -0.13
C GLY A 82 6.12 5.51 0.92
N GLU A 83 5.94 6.04 2.15
CA GLU A 83 6.87 5.76 3.24
C GLU A 83 6.97 4.26 3.54
N ALA A 84 8.16 3.82 3.89
CA ALA A 84 8.43 2.41 4.17
C ALA A 84 9.24 2.27 5.45
N TYR A 85 9.01 1.19 6.13
CA TYR A 85 9.80 0.83 7.31
C TYR A 85 11.10 0.14 6.89
N THR A 86 12.17 0.40 7.63
CA THR A 86 13.35 -0.46 7.64
C THR A 86 13.03 -1.79 8.33
N LEU A 87 13.81 -2.84 8.08
CA LEU A 87 13.63 -4.11 8.80
C LEU A 87 13.85 -3.97 10.31
N GLU A 88 14.65 -2.99 10.74
CA GLU A 88 14.91 -2.72 12.14
C GLU A 88 13.69 -2.08 12.81
N GLU A 89 13.11 -1.06 12.20
CA GLU A 89 11.85 -0.45 12.67
C GLU A 89 10.69 -1.46 12.70
N LEU A 90 10.59 -2.33 11.67
CA LEU A 90 9.60 -3.42 11.70
C LEU A 90 9.84 -4.36 12.87
N ARG A 91 11.11 -4.72 13.16
CA ARG A 91 11.45 -5.58 14.29
C ARG A 91 11.05 -4.97 15.63
N GLU A 92 11.28 -3.67 15.80
CA GLU A 92 10.86 -2.93 17.00
C GLU A 92 9.33 -2.92 17.17
N LEU A 93 8.58 -2.62 16.09
CA LEU A 93 7.11 -2.64 16.10
C LEU A 93 6.55 -4.05 16.36
N LEU A 94 7.09 -5.07 15.70
CA LEU A 94 6.68 -6.46 15.91
C LEU A 94 7.00 -6.96 17.32
N THR A 95 8.09 -6.48 17.92
CA THR A 95 8.40 -6.75 19.33
C THR A 95 7.36 -6.13 20.26
N ALA A 96 6.94 -4.90 19.99
CA ALA A 96 5.87 -4.24 20.74
C ALA A 96 4.52 -4.99 20.57
N CYS A 97 4.18 -5.43 19.35
CA CYS A 97 3.00 -6.26 19.11
C CYS A 97 3.02 -7.55 19.93
N ARG A 98 4.14 -8.28 19.91
CA ARG A 98 4.31 -9.52 20.70
C ARG A 98 4.16 -9.27 22.21
N GLN A 99 4.72 -8.18 22.74
CA GLN A 99 4.59 -7.82 24.16
C GLN A 99 3.14 -7.47 24.53
N ALA A 100 2.41 -6.87 23.62
CA ALA A 100 1.00 -6.54 23.78
C ALA A 100 0.06 -7.74 23.56
N GLY A 101 0.53 -8.84 22.95
CA GLY A 101 -0.31 -9.97 22.51
C GLY A 101 -1.12 -9.68 21.25
N ALA A 102 -0.74 -8.65 20.49
CA ALA A 102 -1.41 -8.24 19.26
C ALA A 102 -0.89 -8.98 18.02
N LEU A 103 -1.80 -9.35 17.11
CA LEU A 103 -1.44 -9.87 15.79
C LEU A 103 -0.98 -8.70 14.89
N ALA A 104 0.18 -8.83 14.25
CA ALA A 104 0.66 -7.87 13.28
C ALA A 104 0.26 -8.27 11.85
N VAL A 105 -0.22 -7.29 11.08
CA VAL A 105 -0.55 -7.44 9.66
C VAL A 105 0.24 -6.41 8.86
N ILE A 106 1.08 -6.87 7.93
CA ILE A 106 1.86 -5.98 7.06
C ILE A 106 1.35 -6.12 5.62
N ASP A 107 0.77 -5.04 5.12
CA ASP A 107 0.31 -4.96 3.73
C ASP A 107 1.50 -4.57 2.82
N GLU A 108 1.92 -5.53 2.01
CA GLU A 108 3.01 -5.39 1.04
C GLU A 108 2.50 -5.30 -0.41
N ALA A 109 1.35 -4.66 -0.63
CA ALA A 109 0.80 -4.54 -1.99
C ALA A 109 1.78 -3.89 -3.00
N TYR A 110 2.71 -3.07 -2.52
CA TYR A 110 3.69 -2.35 -3.34
C TYR A 110 5.14 -2.76 -3.08
N TYR A 111 5.41 -3.79 -2.27
CA TYR A 111 6.78 -4.18 -1.88
C TYR A 111 7.76 -4.39 -3.05
N PRO A 112 7.36 -4.87 -4.24
CA PRO A 112 8.31 -5.10 -5.33
C PRO A 112 8.95 -3.82 -5.89
N PHE A 113 8.39 -2.65 -5.53
CA PHE A 113 8.91 -1.35 -5.98
C PHE A 113 9.96 -0.76 -5.05
N GLY A 114 10.86 -1.59 -4.53
CA GLY A 114 12.11 -1.13 -3.93
C GLY A 114 12.16 -1.09 -2.40
N VAL A 115 11.27 -1.80 -1.70
CA VAL A 115 11.34 -1.91 -0.23
C VAL A 115 11.74 -3.30 0.25
N SER A 116 12.30 -3.39 1.45
CA SER A 116 12.62 -4.66 2.07
C SER A 116 11.36 -5.35 2.56
N SER A 117 11.18 -6.62 2.21
CA SER A 117 10.00 -7.39 2.62
C SER A 117 10.07 -7.87 4.07
N ALA A 118 8.93 -7.75 4.77
CA ALA A 118 8.70 -8.31 6.10
C ALA A 118 8.63 -9.84 6.14
N VAL A 119 8.52 -10.51 4.99
CA VAL A 119 8.58 -11.98 4.89
C VAL A 119 9.85 -12.54 5.53
N LYS A 120 10.95 -11.80 5.53
CA LYS A 120 12.20 -12.16 6.19
C LYS A 120 12.08 -12.27 7.72
N LEU A 121 11.02 -11.71 8.29
CA LEU A 121 10.77 -11.68 9.73
C LEU A 121 9.76 -12.76 10.21
N LEU A 122 9.16 -13.53 9.29
CA LEU A 122 8.13 -14.54 9.62
C LEU A 122 8.65 -15.65 10.55
N GLU A 123 9.91 -16.03 10.42
CA GLU A 123 10.51 -17.04 11.31
C GLU A 123 10.76 -16.49 12.73
N GLU A 124 11.08 -15.21 12.83
CA GLU A 124 11.36 -14.51 14.09
C GLU A 124 10.05 -14.13 14.80
N PHE A 125 9.01 -13.79 14.04
CA PHE A 125 7.72 -13.30 14.55
C PHE A 125 6.56 -14.18 14.06
N PRO A 126 6.19 -15.23 14.81
CA PRO A 126 5.09 -16.13 14.42
C PRO A 126 3.71 -15.41 14.39
N ASP A 127 3.55 -14.29 15.12
CA ASP A 127 2.32 -13.49 15.17
C ASP A 127 2.31 -12.39 14.08
N LEU A 128 2.88 -12.70 12.91
CA LEU A 128 2.92 -11.83 11.74
C LEU A 128 2.19 -12.46 10.56
N ILE A 129 1.33 -11.67 9.91
CA ILE A 129 0.74 -11.98 8.60
C ILE A 129 1.18 -10.93 7.60
N VAL A 130 1.67 -11.34 6.44
CA VAL A 130 2.05 -10.45 5.33
C VAL A 130 1.06 -10.64 4.18
N LEU A 131 0.46 -9.54 3.73
CA LEU A 131 -0.50 -9.54 2.62
C LEU A 131 0.16 -9.06 1.33
N ARG A 132 -0.13 -9.72 0.21
CA ARG A 132 0.40 -9.39 -1.11
C ARG A 132 -0.65 -9.50 -2.21
N THR A 133 -0.39 -8.84 -3.33
CA THR A 133 -1.31 -8.82 -4.48
C THR A 133 -0.57 -8.92 -5.81
N PHE A 134 -1.23 -9.51 -6.81
CA PHE A 134 -0.82 -9.46 -8.21
C PHE A 134 -1.41 -8.26 -8.97
N SER A 135 -2.15 -7.40 -8.29
CA SER A 135 -2.86 -6.27 -8.91
C SER A 135 -1.96 -5.10 -9.32
N LYS A 136 -0.73 -5.02 -8.79
CA LYS A 136 0.17 -3.88 -8.99
C LYS A 136 1.26 -4.20 -10.00
N LEU A 137 2.45 -4.57 -9.57
CA LEU A 137 3.57 -4.89 -10.47
C LEU A 137 3.19 -5.91 -11.55
N TYR A 138 2.50 -6.97 -11.17
CA TYR A 138 2.14 -8.06 -12.08
C TYR A 138 1.01 -7.73 -13.06
N SER A 139 0.43 -6.52 -12.98
CA SER A 139 -0.64 -6.04 -13.89
C SER A 139 -1.90 -6.93 -13.98
N LEU A 140 -2.13 -7.78 -12.98
CA LEU A 140 -3.27 -8.71 -12.93
C LEU A 140 -4.45 -8.17 -12.10
N ALA A 141 -4.64 -6.85 -12.03
CA ALA A 141 -5.68 -6.23 -11.21
C ALA A 141 -7.09 -6.77 -11.52
N GLY A 142 -7.41 -7.00 -12.80
CA GLY A 142 -8.69 -7.56 -13.25
C GLY A 142 -8.87 -9.04 -12.92
N LEU A 143 -7.79 -9.79 -12.70
CA LEU A 143 -7.83 -11.23 -12.39
C LEU A 143 -7.98 -11.52 -10.89
N ARG A 144 -7.91 -10.51 -10.04
CA ARG A 144 -8.20 -10.61 -8.61
C ARG A 144 -7.41 -11.71 -7.90
N VAL A 145 -6.08 -11.70 -8.00
CA VAL A 145 -5.21 -12.65 -7.29
C VAL A 145 -4.42 -11.92 -6.21
N GLY A 146 -4.47 -12.45 -5.00
CA GLY A 146 -3.66 -12.04 -3.86
C GLY A 146 -3.33 -13.23 -2.96
N TYR A 147 -2.56 -12.98 -1.93
CA TYR A 147 -2.22 -14.03 -0.97
C TYR A 147 -1.75 -13.45 0.36
N ALA A 148 -1.90 -14.27 1.41
CA ALA A 148 -1.40 -14.03 2.74
C ALA A 148 -0.32 -15.06 3.09
N LEU A 149 0.74 -14.60 3.73
CA LEU A 149 1.87 -15.40 4.26
C LEU A 149 1.92 -15.23 5.77
N GLY A 150 2.24 -16.28 6.49
CA GLY A 150 2.34 -16.26 7.95
C GLY A 150 2.55 -17.64 8.53
N ASN A 151 2.52 -17.75 9.85
CA ASN A 151 2.54 -19.02 10.54
C ASN A 151 1.38 -19.91 10.09
N GLN A 152 1.61 -21.23 10.04
CA GLN A 152 0.62 -22.21 9.58
C GLN A 152 -0.70 -22.14 10.35
N GLU A 153 -0.67 -21.87 11.64
CA GLU A 153 -1.86 -21.78 12.48
C GLU A 153 -2.73 -20.58 12.07
N TRP A 154 -2.15 -19.39 11.99
CA TRP A 154 -2.86 -18.16 11.57
C TRP A 154 -3.39 -18.27 10.14
N ILE A 155 -2.58 -18.82 9.23
CA ILE A 155 -2.99 -18.98 7.83
C ILE A 155 -4.13 -19.99 7.72
N ARG A 156 -4.14 -21.07 8.51
CA ARG A 156 -5.25 -22.03 8.54
C ARG A 156 -6.53 -21.39 9.09
N CYS A 157 -6.42 -20.60 10.17
CA CYS A 157 -7.56 -19.85 10.69
C CYS A 157 -8.14 -18.91 9.64
N LEU A 158 -7.29 -18.13 8.96
CA LEU A 158 -7.69 -17.26 7.87
C LEU A 158 -8.39 -18.03 6.75
N GLN A 159 -7.80 -19.15 6.28
CA GLN A 159 -8.39 -19.99 5.22
C GLN A 159 -9.77 -20.54 5.58
N ASN A 160 -10.00 -20.90 6.84
CA ASN A 160 -11.31 -21.37 7.30
C ASN A 160 -12.40 -20.28 7.25
N GLY A 161 -12.01 -19.01 7.33
CA GLY A 161 -12.92 -17.85 7.19
C GLY A 161 -13.21 -17.46 5.74
N LEU A 162 -12.44 -17.97 4.76
CA LEU A 162 -12.62 -17.63 3.36
C LEU A 162 -13.58 -18.60 2.64
N ALA A 163 -14.14 -18.16 1.52
CA ALA A 163 -14.96 -19.02 0.66
C ALA A 163 -14.12 -20.17 0.08
N THR A 164 -14.72 -21.36 -0.06
CA THR A 164 -14.01 -22.57 -0.53
C THR A 164 -13.37 -22.41 -1.92
N TYR A 165 -13.97 -21.63 -2.80
CA TYR A 165 -13.52 -21.39 -4.19
C TYR A 165 -13.41 -19.91 -4.47
N ASN A 166 -12.67 -19.21 -3.62
CA ASN A 166 -12.56 -17.75 -3.62
C ASN A 166 -11.72 -17.17 -4.76
N VAL A 167 -10.78 -17.94 -5.33
CA VAL A 167 -9.88 -17.45 -6.38
C VAL A 167 -10.17 -18.18 -7.70
N ASN A 168 -10.31 -17.43 -8.80
CA ASN A 168 -10.58 -17.97 -10.10
C ASN A 168 -9.36 -18.70 -10.70
N ALA A 169 -9.59 -19.82 -11.37
CA ALA A 169 -8.53 -20.67 -11.93
C ALA A 169 -7.71 -19.96 -13.01
N VAL A 170 -8.30 -19.08 -13.80
CA VAL A 170 -7.61 -18.33 -14.86
C VAL A 170 -6.59 -17.37 -14.22
N GLY A 171 -6.99 -16.65 -13.17
CA GLY A 171 -6.10 -15.77 -12.43
C GLY A 171 -4.92 -16.52 -11.82
N LEU A 172 -5.16 -17.71 -11.24
CA LEU A 172 -4.09 -18.54 -10.68
C LEU A 172 -3.11 -19.02 -11.76
N LEU A 173 -3.60 -19.46 -12.93
CA LEU A 173 -2.75 -19.86 -14.05
C LEU A 173 -1.82 -18.71 -14.48
N PHE A 174 -2.37 -17.50 -14.67
CA PHE A 174 -1.57 -16.34 -15.06
C PHE A 174 -0.57 -15.94 -13.98
N ALA A 175 -0.96 -15.98 -12.70
CA ALA A 175 -0.07 -15.68 -11.58
C ALA A 175 1.09 -16.67 -11.52
N GLU A 176 0.82 -17.98 -11.67
CA GLU A 176 1.84 -19.03 -11.70
C GLU A 176 2.80 -18.86 -12.88
N GLU A 177 2.30 -18.58 -14.07
CA GLU A 177 3.15 -18.37 -15.24
C GLU A 177 4.04 -17.12 -15.10
N LEU A 178 3.50 -16.02 -14.54
CA LEU A 178 4.31 -14.82 -14.30
C LEU A 178 5.41 -15.05 -13.26
N LEU A 179 5.16 -15.85 -12.22
CA LEU A 179 6.20 -16.16 -11.23
C LEU A 179 7.37 -16.96 -11.81
N LYS A 180 7.16 -17.68 -12.92
CA LYS A 180 8.21 -18.40 -13.66
C LYS A 180 8.99 -17.49 -14.63
N ARG A 181 8.55 -16.25 -14.84
CA ARG A 181 9.06 -15.31 -15.83
C ARG A 181 9.74 -14.10 -15.16
N SER A 182 10.89 -14.33 -14.50
CA SER A 182 11.67 -13.25 -13.89
C SER A 182 12.05 -12.16 -14.90
N ASP A 183 12.31 -12.55 -16.17
CA ASP A 183 12.58 -11.64 -17.26
C ASP A 183 11.48 -10.61 -17.51
N VAL A 184 10.21 -11.04 -17.44
CA VAL A 184 9.04 -10.14 -17.57
C VAL A 184 8.95 -9.21 -16.38
N ILE A 185 9.09 -9.73 -15.16
CA ILE A 185 9.00 -8.95 -13.93
C ILE A 185 10.12 -7.89 -13.85
N GLU A 186 11.35 -8.28 -14.17
CA GLU A 186 12.48 -7.35 -14.24
C GLU A 186 12.28 -6.28 -15.34
N GLY A 187 11.68 -6.67 -16.47
CA GLY A 187 11.30 -5.75 -17.54
C GLY A 187 10.30 -4.69 -17.06
N LEU A 188 9.24 -5.12 -16.35
CA LEU A 188 8.23 -4.22 -15.80
C LEU A 188 8.83 -3.23 -14.77
N LEU A 189 9.66 -3.73 -13.88
CA LEU A 189 10.36 -2.90 -12.88
C LEU A 189 11.28 -1.88 -13.53
N ARG A 190 12.03 -2.28 -14.58
CA ARG A 190 12.93 -1.39 -15.31
C ARG A 190 12.14 -0.29 -16.04
N THR A 191 11.07 -0.66 -16.72
CA THR A 191 10.19 0.29 -17.43
C THR A 191 9.60 1.33 -16.47
N GLU A 192 9.13 0.89 -15.30
CA GLU A 192 8.63 1.80 -14.26
C GLU A 192 9.74 2.72 -13.72
N ALA A 193 10.91 2.15 -13.39
CA ALA A 193 12.03 2.91 -12.85
C ALA A 193 12.55 3.98 -13.83
N GLU A 194 12.55 3.71 -15.13
CA GLU A 194 12.92 4.67 -16.17
C GLU A 194 11.93 5.84 -16.24
N GLY A 195 10.63 5.55 -16.25
CA GLY A 195 9.61 6.59 -16.26
C GLY A 195 9.57 7.40 -14.97
N ARG A 196 9.70 6.72 -13.81
CA ARG A 196 9.82 7.38 -12.52
C ARG A 196 10.99 8.34 -12.48
N ARG A 197 12.18 7.89 -12.89
CA ARG A 197 13.38 8.75 -12.97
C ARG A 197 13.14 9.98 -13.82
N TYR A 198 12.59 9.79 -15.03
CA TYR A 198 12.24 10.92 -15.89
C TYR A 198 11.33 11.92 -15.20
N LEU A 199 10.23 11.47 -14.57
CA LEU A 199 9.30 12.35 -13.89
C LEU A 199 9.98 13.14 -12.75
N LEU A 200 10.81 12.48 -11.93
CA LEU A 200 11.51 13.12 -10.83
C LEU A 200 12.49 14.18 -11.32
N GLU A 201 13.24 13.90 -12.40
CA GLU A 201 14.15 14.89 -13.05
C GLU A 201 13.39 16.13 -13.52
N GLN A 202 12.20 15.94 -14.12
CA GLN A 202 11.36 17.07 -14.58
C GLN A 202 10.81 17.89 -13.40
N LEU A 203 10.33 17.25 -12.36
CA LEU A 203 9.83 17.91 -11.16
C LEU A 203 10.92 18.73 -10.47
N GLU A 204 12.13 18.16 -10.36
CA GLU A 204 13.29 18.83 -9.76
C GLU A 204 13.73 20.05 -10.57
N GLN A 205 13.87 19.91 -11.89
CA GLN A 205 14.22 21.02 -12.80
C GLN A 205 13.20 22.16 -12.76
N ALA A 206 11.92 21.84 -12.61
CA ALA A 206 10.84 22.81 -12.52
C ALA A 206 10.66 23.40 -11.11
N GLY A 207 11.40 22.91 -10.10
CA GLY A 207 11.22 23.33 -8.71
C GLY A 207 9.85 22.95 -8.13
N CYS A 208 9.22 21.88 -8.65
CA CYS A 208 7.95 21.38 -8.13
C CYS A 208 8.19 20.54 -6.88
N PRO A 209 7.58 20.86 -5.74
CA PRO A 209 7.69 20.00 -4.57
C PRO A 209 7.06 18.62 -4.84
N TYR A 210 7.77 17.57 -4.50
CA TYR A 210 7.30 16.19 -4.64
C TYR A 210 7.77 15.33 -3.48
N TYR A 211 7.10 14.19 -3.31
CA TYR A 211 7.50 13.12 -2.40
C TYR A 211 7.50 11.79 -3.16
N ALA A 212 8.62 11.08 -3.13
CA ALA A 212 8.85 9.86 -3.89
C ALA A 212 9.39 8.74 -3.00
N GLY A 213 8.52 8.10 -2.25
CA GLY A 213 8.83 6.91 -1.44
C GLY A 213 8.80 5.61 -2.24
N GLY A 214 8.48 4.50 -1.62
CA GLY A 214 8.22 3.21 -2.27
C GLY A 214 6.90 3.19 -3.04
N GLY A 215 6.72 2.14 -3.85
CA GLY A 215 5.52 2.02 -4.71
C GLY A 215 5.71 2.66 -6.09
N ASN A 216 4.78 2.38 -7.01
CA ASN A 216 4.78 2.91 -8.36
C ASN A 216 3.98 4.22 -8.48
N TYR A 217 4.24 5.17 -7.61
CA TYR A 217 3.59 6.49 -7.64
C TYR A 217 4.47 7.55 -6.99
N VAL A 218 4.18 8.80 -7.33
CA VAL A 218 4.81 10.00 -6.78
C VAL A 218 3.72 10.94 -6.32
N LEU A 219 3.89 11.54 -5.15
CA LEU A 219 3.09 12.68 -4.71
C LEU A 219 3.72 13.95 -5.26
N VAL A 220 2.92 14.79 -5.90
CA VAL A 220 3.33 16.10 -6.42
C VAL A 220 2.48 17.16 -5.76
N LYS A 221 3.09 18.24 -5.29
CA LYS A 221 2.38 19.39 -4.74
C LYS A 221 2.32 20.51 -5.79
N PRO A 222 1.19 20.63 -6.50
CA PRO A 222 1.05 21.66 -7.53
C PRO A 222 0.99 23.06 -6.92
N VAL A 223 1.27 24.08 -7.72
CA VAL A 223 1.10 25.50 -7.33
C VAL A 223 -0.38 25.86 -7.29
N ARG A 224 -1.15 25.41 -8.29
CA ARG A 224 -2.60 25.55 -8.33
C ARG A 224 -3.27 24.50 -7.42
N PRO A 225 -4.52 24.75 -6.98
CA PRO A 225 -5.26 23.77 -6.18
C PRO A 225 -5.30 22.38 -6.86
N ALA A 226 -5.01 21.32 -6.08
CA ALA A 226 -4.95 19.95 -6.59
C ALA A 226 -6.22 19.51 -7.35
N ALA A 227 -7.40 19.96 -6.91
CA ALA A 227 -8.66 19.67 -7.58
C ALA A 227 -8.78 20.35 -8.96
N GLU A 228 -8.23 21.57 -9.12
CA GLU A 228 -8.19 22.29 -10.40
C GLU A 228 -7.28 21.56 -11.40
N ILE A 229 -6.08 21.17 -10.96
CA ILE A 229 -5.15 20.38 -11.76
C ILE A 229 -5.77 19.06 -12.21
N ALA A 230 -6.42 18.35 -11.29
CA ALA A 230 -7.11 17.11 -11.62
C ALA A 230 -8.21 17.31 -12.67
N ALA A 231 -9.01 18.37 -12.56
CA ALA A 231 -10.06 18.66 -13.52
C ALA A 231 -9.49 18.99 -14.93
N LYS A 232 -8.40 19.77 -15.00
CA LYS A 232 -7.73 20.10 -16.26
C LYS A 232 -7.07 18.87 -16.91
N LEU A 233 -6.42 18.00 -16.12
CA LEU A 233 -5.84 16.76 -16.60
C LEU A 233 -6.91 15.78 -17.08
N TYR A 234 -8.04 15.69 -16.36
CA TYR A 234 -9.18 14.88 -16.78
C TYR A 234 -9.71 15.26 -18.17
N GLN A 235 -9.81 16.56 -18.47
CA GLN A 235 -10.21 17.06 -19.80
C GLN A 235 -9.23 16.64 -20.91
N ARG A 236 -7.99 16.30 -20.55
CA ARG A 236 -6.94 15.80 -21.44
C ARG A 236 -6.83 14.26 -21.43
N GLY A 237 -7.79 13.56 -20.81
CA GLY A 237 -7.83 12.11 -20.72
C GLY A 237 -6.88 11.51 -19.67
N ILE A 238 -6.31 12.30 -18.77
CA ILE A 238 -5.38 11.86 -17.73
C ILE A 238 -6.08 11.87 -16.36
N LEU A 239 -6.16 10.69 -15.75
CA LEU A 239 -6.74 10.49 -14.43
C LEU A 239 -5.64 10.45 -13.36
N ILE A 240 -5.75 11.30 -12.36
CA ILE A 240 -4.88 11.31 -11.18
C ILE A 240 -5.70 11.22 -9.90
N LYS A 241 -5.06 10.88 -8.79
CA LYS A 241 -5.72 10.85 -7.48
C LYS A 241 -5.48 12.17 -6.74
N THR A 242 -6.56 12.72 -6.15
CA THR A 242 -6.55 13.84 -5.20
C THR A 242 -7.16 13.42 -3.87
N TYR A 243 -6.98 14.25 -2.85
CA TYR A 243 -7.45 14.02 -1.48
C TYR A 243 -8.24 15.25 -1.01
N GLN A 244 -9.34 15.01 -0.28
CA GLN A 244 -10.25 16.08 0.16
C GLN A 244 -9.82 16.72 1.49
N SER A 245 -9.00 16.02 2.29
CA SER A 245 -8.62 16.44 3.63
C SER A 245 -7.31 15.80 4.10
N GLY A 246 -6.84 16.21 5.27
CA GLY A 246 -5.63 15.69 5.91
C GLY A 246 -4.35 16.19 5.23
N VAL A 247 -3.23 15.57 5.57
CA VAL A 247 -1.88 15.96 5.13
C VAL A 247 -1.67 15.94 3.62
N LEU A 248 -2.53 15.23 2.89
CA LEU A 248 -2.48 15.11 1.42
C LEU A 248 -3.44 16.04 0.67
N LYS A 249 -4.17 16.95 1.36
CA LYS A 249 -5.19 17.79 0.73
C LYS A 249 -4.68 18.57 -0.49
N ASP A 250 -3.45 19.07 -0.43
CA ASP A 250 -2.85 19.88 -1.49
C ASP A 250 -1.96 19.06 -2.45
N TRP A 251 -1.98 17.75 -2.34
CA TRP A 251 -1.17 16.84 -3.14
C TRP A 251 -2.01 16.13 -4.21
N ILE A 252 -1.37 15.88 -5.34
CA ILE A 252 -1.85 14.92 -6.34
C ILE A 252 -0.96 13.67 -6.29
N ARG A 253 -1.55 12.48 -6.46
CA ARG A 253 -0.79 11.24 -6.62
C ARG A 253 -0.82 10.80 -8.07
N VAL A 254 0.37 10.65 -8.63
CA VAL A 254 0.62 10.25 -10.01
C VAL A 254 1.17 8.83 -10.00
N THR A 255 0.51 7.90 -10.66
CA THR A 255 1.05 6.55 -10.87
C THR A 255 2.15 6.61 -11.92
N THR A 256 3.33 6.06 -11.62
CA THR A 256 4.45 5.98 -12.54
C THR A 256 4.28 4.80 -13.50
N GLY A 257 4.71 4.98 -14.73
CA GLY A 257 4.66 4.01 -15.81
C GLY A 257 5.93 4.07 -16.67
N SER A 258 5.82 3.79 -17.97
CA SER A 258 6.94 3.95 -18.88
C SER A 258 7.34 5.43 -19.04
N LYS A 259 8.54 5.67 -19.56
CA LYS A 259 9.03 7.01 -19.83
C LYS A 259 8.06 7.80 -20.73
N GLU A 260 7.54 7.16 -21.78
CA GLU A 260 6.61 7.78 -22.74
C GLU A 260 5.30 8.24 -22.06
N ILE A 261 4.78 7.43 -21.12
CA ILE A 261 3.59 7.78 -20.33
C ILE A 261 3.90 8.98 -19.40
N MET A 262 5.07 9.00 -18.79
CA MET A 262 5.47 10.10 -17.94
C MET A 262 5.77 11.39 -18.73
N GLU A 263 6.26 11.30 -19.96
CA GLU A 263 6.39 12.43 -20.89
C GLU A 263 5.03 13.03 -21.21
N GLN A 264 4.04 12.22 -21.57
CA GLN A 264 2.67 12.67 -21.83
C GLN A 264 2.04 13.34 -20.60
N PHE A 265 2.22 12.73 -19.42
CA PHE A 265 1.75 13.34 -18.18
C PHE A 265 2.41 14.69 -17.93
N TRP A 266 3.72 14.79 -18.05
CA TRP A 266 4.48 16.00 -17.77
C TRP A 266 4.09 17.16 -18.69
N GLU A 267 3.98 16.90 -20.01
CA GLU A 267 3.52 17.89 -20.97
C GLU A 267 2.12 18.43 -20.63
N ALA A 268 1.20 17.51 -20.31
CA ALA A 268 -0.15 17.89 -19.93
C ALA A 268 -0.18 18.67 -18.60
N TYR A 269 0.63 18.27 -17.62
CA TYR A 269 0.74 18.92 -16.31
C TYR A 269 1.28 20.36 -16.44
N CYS A 270 2.36 20.55 -17.19
CA CYS A 270 2.91 21.89 -17.46
C CYS A 270 1.87 22.83 -18.07
N GLY A 271 1.10 22.36 -19.04
CA GLY A 271 0.02 23.14 -19.63
C GLY A 271 -1.19 23.37 -18.71
N CYS A 272 -1.28 22.69 -17.55
CA CYS A 272 -2.27 22.98 -16.51
C CYS A 272 -1.78 23.99 -15.48
N GLU A 273 -0.49 24.07 -15.26
CA GLU A 273 0.17 25.02 -14.35
C GLU A 273 0.50 26.38 -15.03
N ASP A 274 0.25 26.51 -16.34
CA ASP A 274 0.63 27.68 -17.16
C ASP A 274 2.16 27.90 -17.12
N ARG A 275 2.95 26.82 -17.15
CA ARG A 275 4.42 26.81 -17.16
C ARG A 275 5.00 26.65 -18.55
#